data_e18384475bd3c1bc10273d03d74e59af
#
_entry.id   e18384475bd3c1bc10273d03d74e59af
#
_cell.length_a   1.000
_cell.length_b   1.000
_cell.length_c   1.000
_cell.angle_alpha   90.00
_cell.angle_beta   90.00
_cell.angle_gamma   90.00
#
_symmetry.space_group_name_H-M   'P 1'
#
loop_
_entity.id
_entity.type
_entity.pdbx_description
1 polymer ?
#
loop_
_entity_poly.entity_id
_entity_poly.type
_entity_poly.pdbx_seq_one_letter_code
_entity_poly.pdbx_strand_id
1 'polypeptide(L)'
;NEQERPPMTDQSITRRNIGVLTAAQALGGASGMVISRAIIRDLYPRERVGAMISLVVAALMIAQMVSPLTGGLLETAFGWRAILYLITAASLTVTIFIALALPETRRDRADSSSFRNDLGKLIRSRAFVGYLLCQVMASQIIFAFAGGGPYIVVTQMGRSSAEYGAWFAMTGFGYFVGNLLCVRFAPRHSLERLIWFGLALQLGGSLLNLIWSFTGVNQAPLWLFGTQMIVMIANAFVMANSAAGAISIRPEAAGTASGAMGFLQQGIGSLISQFGAYLGGHSTTTLPLTSALFAISIACACTMIFVVPRRNVVVSEELIAQAEEDEQGMM
;
A
#
# COMPACT_ATOMS: atom_id res chain seq x y z
N ASN A 1 -17.76 29.99 -39.33
CA ASN A 1 -16.55 29.42 -38.71
C ASN A 1 -16.92 28.13 -38.03
N GLU A 2 -16.98 27.03 -38.83
CA GLU A 2 -17.01 25.68 -38.33
C GLU A 2 -15.62 25.36 -37.75
N GLN A 3 -15.52 25.28 -36.46
CA GLN A 3 -14.34 24.70 -35.78
C GLN A 3 -14.31 23.22 -36.11
N GLU A 4 -13.39 22.80 -36.98
CA GLU A 4 -13.06 21.41 -37.26
C GLU A 4 -12.78 20.67 -35.94
N ARG A 5 -13.72 19.80 -35.56
CA ARG A 5 -13.45 18.82 -34.50
C ARG A 5 -12.41 17.83 -35.04
N PRO A 6 -11.31 17.58 -34.34
CA PRO A 6 -10.34 16.58 -34.81
C PRO A 6 -11.03 15.21 -34.93
N PRO A 7 -10.66 14.41 -35.94
CA PRO A 7 -11.31 13.15 -36.25
C PRO A 7 -11.26 12.18 -35.06
N MET A 8 -12.41 11.60 -34.73
CA MET A 8 -12.63 10.70 -33.57
C MET A 8 -11.70 9.48 -33.52
N THR A 9 -11.06 9.13 -34.63
CA THR A 9 -10.08 8.03 -34.74
C THR A 9 -8.78 8.25 -33.96
N ASP A 10 -8.32 9.48 -33.81
CA ASP A 10 -7.06 9.78 -33.15
C ASP A 10 -7.17 9.68 -31.60
N GLN A 11 -8.30 10.06 -31.05
CA GLN A 11 -8.53 9.97 -29.59
C GLN A 11 -8.66 8.52 -29.08
N SER A 12 -9.21 7.61 -29.88
CA SER A 12 -9.37 6.20 -29.49
C SER A 12 -8.04 5.44 -29.52
N ILE A 13 -7.20 5.74 -30.50
CA ILE A 13 -5.85 5.16 -30.61
C ILE A 13 -4.96 5.65 -29.45
N THR A 14 -5.04 6.94 -29.11
CA THR A 14 -4.28 7.56 -28.01
C THR A 14 -4.68 6.96 -26.67
N ARG A 15 -5.98 6.79 -26.38
CA ARG A 15 -6.46 6.18 -25.13
C ARG A 15 -6.05 4.72 -24.99
N ARG A 16 -6.10 3.93 -26.08
CA ARG A 16 -5.67 2.53 -26.09
C ARG A 16 -4.17 2.40 -25.82
N ASN A 17 -3.35 3.25 -26.44
CA ASN A 17 -1.91 3.24 -26.26
C ASN A 17 -1.51 3.64 -24.84
N ILE A 18 -2.16 4.62 -24.23
CA ILE A 18 -1.97 5.00 -22.83
C ILE A 18 -2.28 3.80 -21.91
N GLY A 19 -3.41 3.11 -22.13
CA GLY A 19 -3.79 1.94 -21.34
C GLY A 19 -2.75 0.82 -21.40
N VAL A 20 -2.22 0.52 -22.60
CA VAL A 20 -1.18 -0.50 -22.78
C VAL A 20 0.13 -0.11 -22.09
N LEU A 21 0.56 1.15 -22.22
CA LEU A 21 1.77 1.65 -21.56
C LEU A 21 1.64 1.62 -20.03
N THR A 22 0.48 2.01 -19.50
CA THR A 22 0.21 1.96 -18.04
C THR A 22 0.22 0.51 -17.53
N ALA A 23 -0.39 -0.43 -18.28
CA ALA A 23 -0.37 -1.84 -17.91
C ALA A 23 1.06 -2.41 -17.94
N ALA A 24 1.86 -2.08 -18.95
CA ALA A 24 3.25 -2.50 -19.05
C ALA A 24 4.10 -1.95 -17.89
N GLN A 25 3.91 -0.68 -17.53
CA GLN A 25 4.57 -0.06 -16.38
C GLN A 25 4.18 -0.72 -15.04
N ALA A 26 2.89 -1.02 -14.86
CA ALA A 26 2.40 -1.70 -13.67
C ALA A 26 2.98 -3.11 -13.53
N LEU A 27 3.03 -3.88 -14.62
CA LEU A 27 3.62 -5.22 -14.63
C LEU A 27 5.13 -5.17 -14.35
N GLY A 28 5.85 -4.22 -14.95
CA GLY A 28 7.28 -4.02 -14.71
C GLY A 28 7.58 -3.67 -13.25
N GLY A 29 6.83 -2.74 -12.66
CA GLY A 29 6.98 -2.35 -11.26
C GLY A 29 6.66 -3.49 -10.28
N ALA A 30 5.60 -4.24 -10.53
CA ALA A 30 5.21 -5.39 -9.70
C ALA A 30 6.26 -6.51 -9.76
N SER A 31 6.80 -6.80 -10.94
CA SER A 31 7.83 -7.84 -11.11
C SER A 31 9.11 -7.52 -10.35
N GLY A 32 9.56 -6.27 -10.36
CA GLY A 32 10.74 -5.83 -9.60
C GLY A 32 10.62 -6.09 -8.10
N MET A 33 9.43 -5.84 -7.53
CA MET A 33 9.16 -6.07 -6.10
C MET A 33 9.17 -7.56 -5.72
N VAL A 34 8.69 -8.44 -6.60
CA VAL A 34 8.70 -9.89 -6.37
C VAL A 34 10.09 -10.47 -6.55
N ILE A 35 10.78 -10.07 -7.63
CA ILE A 35 12.11 -10.57 -7.97
C ILE A 35 13.14 -10.15 -6.90
N SER A 36 13.08 -8.91 -6.39
CA SER A 36 14.00 -8.45 -5.33
C SER A 36 13.95 -9.31 -4.08
N ARG A 37 12.76 -9.74 -3.65
CA ARG A 37 12.60 -10.64 -2.51
C ARG A 37 13.11 -12.05 -2.79
N ALA A 38 12.96 -12.54 -4.02
CA ALA A 38 13.49 -13.83 -4.43
C ALA A 38 15.03 -13.81 -4.43
N ILE A 39 15.65 -12.77 -4.98
CA ILE A 39 17.11 -12.57 -5.00
C ILE A 39 17.67 -12.53 -3.56
N ILE A 40 17.02 -11.79 -2.65
CA ILE A 40 17.47 -11.75 -1.25
C ILE A 40 17.44 -13.14 -0.62
N ARG A 41 16.37 -13.91 -0.86
CA ARG A 41 16.25 -15.27 -0.33
C ARG A 41 17.33 -16.20 -0.88
N ASP A 42 17.72 -16.02 -2.15
CA ASP A 42 18.68 -16.89 -2.83
C ASP A 42 20.15 -16.53 -2.47
N LEU A 43 20.43 -15.27 -2.14
CA LEU A 43 21.77 -14.77 -1.82
C LEU A 43 22.14 -14.80 -0.35
N TYR A 44 21.15 -14.70 0.57
CA TYR A 44 21.42 -14.57 2.00
C TYR A 44 21.00 -15.82 2.78
N PRO A 45 21.75 -16.21 3.85
CA PRO A 45 21.34 -17.29 4.74
C PRO A 45 20.01 -16.92 5.45
N ARG A 46 19.20 -17.93 5.79
CA ARG A 46 17.85 -17.79 6.32
C ARG A 46 17.74 -16.79 7.48
N GLU A 47 18.75 -16.76 8.34
CA GLU A 47 18.83 -15.89 9.53
C GLU A 47 18.91 -14.40 9.15
N ARG A 48 19.44 -14.06 7.97
CA ARG A 48 19.64 -12.68 7.50
C ARG A 48 18.58 -12.22 6.49
N VAL A 49 17.81 -13.12 5.90
CA VAL A 49 16.79 -12.78 4.90
C VAL A 49 15.80 -11.74 5.43
N GLY A 50 15.32 -11.92 6.67
CA GLY A 50 14.39 -10.98 7.29
C GLY A 50 14.96 -9.57 7.43
N ALA A 51 16.22 -9.45 7.85
CA ALA A 51 16.89 -8.16 8.00
C ALA A 51 17.09 -7.46 6.64
N MET A 52 17.44 -8.22 5.60
CA MET A 52 17.62 -7.66 4.25
C MET A 52 16.30 -7.21 3.62
N ILE A 53 15.23 -7.99 3.78
CA ILE A 53 13.88 -7.57 3.35
C ILE A 53 13.46 -6.29 4.10
N SER A 54 13.71 -6.20 5.40
CA SER A 54 13.40 -5.00 6.20
C SER A 54 14.15 -3.76 5.71
N LEU A 55 15.42 -3.92 5.29
CA LEU A 55 16.22 -2.84 4.73
C LEU A 55 15.62 -2.34 3.40
N VAL A 56 15.21 -3.25 2.52
CA VAL A 56 14.53 -2.89 1.26
C VAL A 56 13.21 -2.17 1.52
N VAL A 57 12.41 -2.65 2.48
CA VAL A 57 11.16 -2.00 2.87
C VAL A 57 11.42 -0.59 3.42
N ALA A 58 12.45 -0.42 4.26
CA ALA A 58 12.84 0.90 4.76
C ALA A 58 13.25 1.85 3.64
N ALA A 59 14.02 1.39 2.65
CA ALA A 59 14.37 2.18 1.48
C ALA A 59 13.14 2.58 0.65
N LEU A 60 12.18 1.66 0.47
CA LEU A 60 10.91 1.94 -0.20
C LEU A 60 10.09 3.00 0.53
N MET A 61 10.06 2.97 1.88
CA MET A 61 9.36 3.98 2.68
C MET A 61 9.97 5.37 2.50
N ILE A 62 11.31 5.46 2.51
CA ILE A 62 12.01 6.74 2.26
C ILE A 62 11.70 7.25 0.85
N ALA A 63 11.75 6.37 -0.15
CA ALA A 63 11.43 6.73 -1.52
C ALA A 63 9.99 7.23 -1.66
N GLN A 64 9.02 6.58 -1.03
CA GLN A 64 7.62 7.02 -1.02
C GLN A 64 7.41 8.38 -0.34
N MET A 65 8.20 8.68 0.69
CA MET A 65 8.12 9.96 1.38
C MET A 65 8.74 11.10 0.55
N VAL A 66 9.84 10.82 -0.16
CA VAL A 66 10.59 11.82 -0.92
C VAL A 66 10.02 12.05 -2.32
N SER A 67 9.47 11.01 -2.98
CA SER A 67 9.04 11.08 -4.38
C SER A 67 7.96 12.12 -4.69
N PRO A 68 6.94 12.39 -3.86
CA PRO A 68 5.96 13.43 -4.16
C PRO A 68 6.56 14.84 -4.10
N LEU A 69 7.49 15.05 -3.16
CA LEU A 69 8.20 16.32 -3.06
C LEU A 69 9.11 16.55 -4.28
N THR A 70 9.91 15.56 -4.65
CA THR A 70 10.78 15.66 -5.84
C THR A 70 9.98 15.78 -7.12
N GLY A 71 8.85 15.05 -7.24
CA GLY A 71 7.93 15.16 -8.36
C GLY A 71 7.32 16.55 -8.48
N GLY A 72 6.83 17.11 -7.37
CA GLY A 72 6.25 18.46 -7.34
C GLY A 72 7.26 19.57 -7.66
N LEU A 73 8.49 19.46 -7.17
CA LEU A 73 9.57 20.39 -7.49
C LEU A 73 9.96 20.33 -8.97
N LEU A 74 10.10 19.12 -9.52
CA LEU A 74 10.41 18.94 -10.95
C LEU A 74 9.29 19.47 -11.85
N GLU A 75 8.04 19.22 -11.49
CA GLU A 75 6.89 19.72 -12.25
C GLU A 75 6.87 21.25 -12.24
N THR A 76 7.09 21.89 -11.10
CA THR A 76 7.08 23.33 -10.98
C THR A 76 8.24 23.98 -11.74
N ALA A 77 9.45 23.35 -11.74
CA ALA A 77 10.64 23.92 -12.36
C ALA A 77 10.75 23.62 -13.87
N PHE A 78 10.38 22.42 -14.31
CA PHE A 78 10.66 21.90 -15.67
C PHE A 78 9.43 21.35 -16.37
N GLY A 79 8.27 21.34 -15.71
CA GLY A 79 7.02 20.76 -16.21
C GLY A 79 6.95 19.24 -16.07
N TRP A 80 5.74 18.69 -16.25
CA TRP A 80 5.44 17.27 -16.02
C TRP A 80 6.27 16.26 -16.85
N ARG A 81 6.76 16.70 -18.04
CA ARG A 81 7.59 15.85 -18.89
C ARG A 81 8.93 15.50 -18.26
N ALA A 82 9.49 16.39 -17.43
CA ALA A 82 10.75 16.14 -16.71
C ALA A 82 10.65 14.96 -15.76
N ILE A 83 9.49 14.74 -15.14
CA ILE A 83 9.23 13.57 -14.28
C ILE A 83 9.34 12.28 -15.10
N LEU A 84 8.76 12.23 -16.29
CA LEU A 84 8.83 11.07 -17.17
C LEU A 84 10.26 10.78 -17.62
N TYR A 85 11.04 11.81 -17.97
CA TYR A 85 12.46 11.64 -18.32
C TYR A 85 13.26 11.11 -17.15
N LEU A 86 13.05 11.64 -15.93
CA LEU A 86 13.74 11.16 -14.74
C LEU A 86 13.41 9.67 -14.46
N ILE A 87 12.14 9.29 -14.49
CA ILE A 87 11.72 7.90 -14.25
C ILE A 87 12.32 6.98 -15.32
N THR A 88 12.28 7.38 -16.58
CA THR A 88 12.83 6.60 -17.68
C THR A 88 14.35 6.43 -17.55
N ALA A 89 15.08 7.50 -17.26
CA ALA A 89 16.51 7.48 -17.06
C ALA A 89 16.89 6.60 -15.86
N ALA A 90 16.21 6.76 -14.72
CA ALA A 90 16.45 5.94 -13.54
C ALA A 90 16.17 4.47 -13.80
N SER A 91 15.03 4.13 -14.44
CA SER A 91 14.69 2.75 -14.79
C SER A 91 15.70 2.13 -15.74
N LEU A 92 16.15 2.86 -16.75
CA LEU A 92 17.17 2.38 -17.71
C LEU A 92 18.51 2.14 -17.00
N THR A 93 18.94 3.08 -16.13
CA THR A 93 20.17 2.94 -15.35
C THR A 93 20.14 1.69 -14.47
N VAL A 94 19.05 1.48 -13.74
CA VAL A 94 18.87 0.29 -12.89
C VAL A 94 18.84 -0.99 -13.73
N THR A 95 18.16 -0.99 -14.88
CA THR A 95 18.10 -2.15 -15.78
C THR A 95 19.49 -2.50 -16.32
N ILE A 96 20.26 -1.52 -16.77
CA ILE A 96 21.64 -1.72 -17.24
C ILE A 96 22.52 -2.25 -16.10
N PHE A 97 22.42 -1.65 -14.91
CA PHE A 97 23.19 -2.10 -13.76
C PHE A 97 22.87 -3.56 -13.39
N ILE A 98 21.59 -3.93 -13.34
CA ILE A 98 21.18 -5.32 -13.08
C ILE A 98 21.72 -6.26 -14.16
N ALA A 99 21.59 -5.89 -15.43
CA ALA A 99 22.06 -6.73 -16.55
C ALA A 99 23.58 -6.97 -16.54
N LEU A 100 24.35 -5.99 -16.07
CA LEU A 100 25.82 -6.07 -16.04
C LEU A 100 26.37 -6.64 -14.72
N ALA A 101 25.73 -6.36 -13.58
CA ALA A 101 26.29 -6.64 -12.27
C ALA A 101 25.64 -7.83 -11.55
N LEU A 102 24.41 -8.23 -11.91
CA LEU A 102 23.71 -9.30 -11.21
C LEU A 102 23.91 -10.64 -11.92
N PRO A 103 24.66 -11.60 -11.31
CA PRO A 103 24.76 -12.95 -11.84
C PRO A 103 23.41 -13.69 -11.65
N GLU A 104 23.20 -14.77 -12.45
CA GLU A 104 22.05 -15.65 -12.24
C GLU A 104 22.10 -16.26 -10.84
N THR A 105 21.08 -15.96 -10.03
CA THR A 105 21.03 -16.38 -8.62
C THR A 105 20.30 -17.70 -8.43
N ARG A 106 19.58 -18.19 -9.41
CA ARG A 106 18.79 -19.42 -9.33
C ARG A 106 19.68 -20.65 -9.44
N ARG A 107 19.96 -21.31 -8.32
CA ARG A 107 20.87 -22.46 -8.27
C ARG A 107 20.19 -23.80 -8.57
N ASP A 108 18.89 -23.97 -8.28
CA ASP A 108 18.16 -25.21 -8.55
C ASP A 108 16.66 -24.98 -8.81
N ARG A 109 16.06 -25.85 -9.64
CA ARG A 109 14.62 -26.02 -9.69
C ARG A 109 14.22 -26.83 -8.45
N ALA A 110 14.18 -26.21 -7.28
CA ALA A 110 13.45 -26.78 -6.17
C ALA A 110 12.00 -26.99 -6.61
N ASP A 111 11.44 -28.17 -6.28
CA ASP A 111 10.05 -28.54 -6.54
C ASP A 111 9.14 -27.35 -6.23
N SER A 112 8.72 -26.67 -7.27
CA SER A 112 7.75 -25.60 -7.14
C SER A 112 6.43 -26.31 -6.83
N SER A 113 6.06 -26.36 -5.55
CA SER A 113 4.65 -26.53 -5.21
C SER A 113 3.91 -25.58 -6.14
N SER A 114 2.99 -26.10 -6.94
CA SER A 114 2.39 -25.31 -8.01
C SER A 114 1.79 -24.06 -7.37
N PHE A 115 2.24 -22.86 -7.76
CA PHE A 115 1.69 -21.56 -7.31
C PHE A 115 0.15 -21.58 -7.25
N ARG A 116 -0.48 -22.24 -8.23
CA ARG A 116 -1.94 -22.43 -8.28
C ARG A 116 -2.47 -23.26 -7.11
N ASN A 117 -1.72 -24.27 -6.69
CA ASN A 117 -2.13 -25.16 -5.60
C ASN A 117 -2.00 -24.44 -4.24
N ASP A 118 -0.91 -23.73 -4.02
CA ASP A 118 -0.70 -22.94 -2.81
C ASP A 118 -1.69 -21.78 -2.70
N LEU A 119 -1.92 -21.06 -3.80
CA LEU A 119 -2.94 -20.01 -3.86
C LEU A 119 -4.34 -20.57 -3.61
N GLY A 120 -4.66 -21.73 -4.21
CA GLY A 120 -5.95 -22.40 -3.98
C GLY A 120 -6.18 -22.81 -2.51
N LYS A 121 -5.12 -23.27 -1.82
CA LYS A 121 -5.17 -23.59 -0.39
C LYS A 121 -5.31 -22.34 0.49
N LEU A 122 -4.62 -21.26 0.13
CA LEU A 122 -4.67 -19.97 0.85
C LEU A 122 -6.05 -19.33 0.75
N ILE A 123 -6.64 -19.26 -0.45
CA ILE A 123 -7.96 -18.64 -0.67
C ILE A 123 -9.08 -19.39 0.03
N ARG A 124 -8.94 -20.71 0.25
CA ARG A 124 -9.89 -21.51 1.02
C ARG A 124 -9.85 -21.20 2.52
N SER A 125 -8.77 -20.61 3.01
CA SER A 125 -8.66 -20.19 4.41
C SER A 125 -9.39 -18.86 4.62
N ARG A 126 -10.49 -18.87 5.37
CA ARG A 126 -11.25 -17.67 5.72
C ARG A 126 -10.37 -16.63 6.45
N ALA A 127 -9.49 -17.11 7.32
CA ALA A 127 -8.56 -16.23 8.05
C ALA A 127 -7.59 -15.51 7.09
N PHE A 128 -7.01 -16.25 6.12
CA PHE A 128 -6.14 -15.65 5.11
C PHE A 128 -6.87 -14.59 4.29
N VAL A 129 -8.06 -14.92 3.78
CA VAL A 129 -8.86 -13.97 2.99
C VAL A 129 -9.22 -12.73 3.81
N GLY A 130 -9.53 -12.90 5.10
CA GLY A 130 -9.83 -11.77 5.99
C GLY A 130 -8.65 -10.82 6.17
N TYR A 131 -7.48 -11.34 6.51
CA TYR A 131 -6.27 -10.53 6.63
C TYR A 131 -5.84 -9.92 5.29
N LEU A 132 -5.93 -10.67 4.20
CA LEU A 132 -5.64 -10.19 2.84
C LEU A 132 -6.54 -8.99 2.49
N LEU A 133 -7.85 -9.13 2.65
CA LEU A 133 -8.81 -8.07 2.35
C LEU A 133 -8.61 -6.84 3.27
N CYS A 134 -8.36 -7.06 4.56
CA CYS A 134 -8.08 -5.99 5.50
C CYS A 134 -6.85 -5.18 5.06
N GLN A 135 -5.75 -5.84 4.73
CA GLN A 135 -4.52 -5.20 4.26
C GLN A 135 -4.73 -4.47 2.91
N VAL A 136 -5.42 -5.12 1.97
CA VAL A 136 -5.71 -4.52 0.66
C VAL A 136 -6.62 -3.30 0.82
N MET A 137 -7.70 -3.38 1.60
CA MET A 137 -8.61 -2.25 1.82
C MET A 137 -7.90 -1.09 2.53
N ALA A 138 -7.09 -1.36 3.56
CA ALA A 138 -6.32 -0.33 4.23
C ALA A 138 -5.41 0.44 3.26
N SER A 139 -4.74 -0.26 2.34
CA SER A 139 -3.88 0.37 1.34
C SER A 139 -4.63 1.29 0.36
N GLN A 140 -5.93 1.07 0.11
CA GLN A 140 -6.69 1.87 -0.84
C GLN A 140 -6.85 3.33 -0.39
N ILE A 141 -6.73 3.63 0.89
CA ILE A 141 -6.81 5.00 1.41
C ILE A 141 -5.70 5.87 0.82
N ILE A 142 -4.46 5.38 0.82
CA ILE A 142 -3.35 6.15 0.24
C ILE A 142 -3.49 6.29 -1.27
N PHE A 143 -3.98 5.26 -1.98
CA PHE A 143 -4.19 5.32 -3.42
C PHE A 143 -5.31 6.31 -3.79
N ALA A 144 -6.44 6.31 -3.07
CA ALA A 144 -7.51 7.28 -3.28
C ALA A 144 -7.04 8.72 -3.02
N PHE A 145 -6.32 8.93 -1.92
CA PHE A 145 -5.81 10.24 -1.56
C PHE A 145 -4.70 10.72 -2.52
N ALA A 146 -3.80 9.84 -2.94
CA ALA A 146 -2.76 10.17 -3.91
C ALA A 146 -3.35 10.52 -5.29
N GLY A 147 -4.46 9.88 -5.69
CA GLY A 147 -5.15 10.21 -6.94
C GLY A 147 -5.91 11.54 -6.88
N GLY A 148 -6.67 11.78 -5.80
CA GLY A 148 -7.55 12.95 -5.67
C GLY A 148 -6.88 14.20 -5.08
N GLY A 149 -5.89 14.01 -4.22
CA GLY A 149 -5.23 15.09 -3.49
C GLY A 149 -4.61 16.19 -4.36
N PRO A 150 -3.91 15.87 -5.46
CA PRO A 150 -3.36 16.90 -6.37
C PRO A 150 -4.44 17.84 -6.90
N TYR A 151 -5.58 17.33 -7.31
CA TYR A 151 -6.68 18.13 -7.83
C TYR A 151 -7.25 19.09 -6.77
N ILE A 152 -7.38 18.61 -5.53
CA ILE A 152 -7.85 19.45 -4.42
C ILE A 152 -6.86 20.58 -4.15
N VAL A 153 -5.58 20.26 -4.00
CA VAL A 153 -4.56 21.26 -3.62
C VAL A 153 -4.24 22.20 -4.77
N VAL A 154 -4.02 21.67 -5.97
CA VAL A 154 -3.61 22.49 -7.11
C VAL A 154 -4.79 23.22 -7.76
N THR A 155 -5.91 22.49 -8.00
CA THR A 155 -7.02 23.06 -8.77
C THR A 155 -8.01 23.80 -7.88
N GLN A 156 -8.40 23.21 -6.72
CA GLN A 156 -9.42 23.84 -5.85
C GLN A 156 -8.81 24.90 -4.90
N MET A 157 -7.62 24.63 -4.32
CA MET A 157 -6.95 25.55 -3.39
C MET A 157 -5.99 26.53 -4.10
N GLY A 158 -5.73 26.37 -5.41
CA GLY A 158 -4.84 27.25 -6.19
C GLY A 158 -3.37 27.20 -5.77
N ARG A 159 -2.92 26.08 -5.18
CA ARG A 159 -1.53 25.92 -4.72
C ARG A 159 -0.64 25.27 -5.78
N SER A 160 0.68 25.35 -5.61
CA SER A 160 1.63 24.73 -6.53
C SER A 160 1.73 23.21 -6.32
N SER A 161 2.16 22.48 -7.37
CA SER A 161 2.48 21.06 -7.26
C SER A 161 3.62 20.79 -6.28
N ALA A 162 4.58 21.70 -6.13
CA ALA A 162 5.63 21.60 -5.13
C ALA A 162 5.09 21.69 -3.70
N GLU A 163 4.12 22.58 -3.47
CA GLU A 163 3.44 22.69 -2.17
C GLU A 163 2.63 21.43 -1.85
N TYR A 164 1.92 20.87 -2.84
CA TYR A 164 1.29 19.55 -2.69
C TYR A 164 2.29 18.48 -2.29
N GLY A 165 3.43 18.39 -2.99
CA GLY A 165 4.48 17.42 -2.69
C GLY A 165 5.02 17.54 -1.26
N ALA A 166 5.23 18.76 -0.77
CA ALA A 166 5.66 19.04 0.59
C ALA A 166 4.62 18.59 1.63
N TRP A 167 3.35 18.91 1.42
CA TRP A 167 2.27 18.45 2.28
C TRP A 167 2.08 16.93 2.24
N PHE A 168 2.22 16.32 1.06
CA PHE A 168 2.10 14.86 0.93
C PHE A 168 3.22 14.13 1.67
N ALA A 169 4.43 14.69 1.74
CA ALA A 169 5.53 14.14 2.53
C ALA A 169 5.16 14.00 4.02
N MET A 170 4.30 14.88 4.55
CA MET A 170 3.78 14.79 5.92
C MET A 170 2.95 13.50 6.12
N THR A 171 2.19 13.07 5.11
CA THR A 171 1.44 11.78 5.18
C THR A 171 2.38 10.59 5.21
N GLY A 172 3.45 10.63 4.40
CA GLY A 172 4.52 9.64 4.40
C GLY A 172 5.25 9.57 5.75
N PHE A 173 5.53 10.73 6.35
CA PHE A 173 6.09 10.82 7.69
C PHE A 173 5.16 10.21 8.75
N GLY A 174 3.84 10.45 8.65
CA GLY A 174 2.85 9.80 9.49
C GLY A 174 2.90 8.27 9.40
N TYR A 175 2.97 7.74 8.18
CA TYR A 175 3.11 6.29 7.96
C TYR A 175 4.42 5.74 8.55
N PHE A 176 5.53 6.46 8.41
CA PHE A 176 6.80 6.11 9.02
C PHE A 176 6.73 6.07 10.56
N VAL A 177 6.18 7.11 11.18
CA VAL A 177 5.94 7.16 12.63
C VAL A 177 5.06 6.01 13.09
N GLY A 178 3.98 5.74 12.35
CA GLY A 178 3.07 4.61 12.63
C GLY A 178 3.79 3.26 12.62
N ASN A 179 4.70 3.02 11.67
CA ASN A 179 5.51 1.80 11.64
C ASN A 179 6.47 1.71 12.83
N LEU A 180 7.13 2.81 13.23
CA LEU A 180 7.98 2.83 14.43
C LEU A 180 7.18 2.51 15.69
N LEU A 181 6.01 3.11 15.84
CA LEU A 181 5.09 2.83 16.95
C LEU A 181 4.61 1.36 16.91
N CYS A 182 4.28 0.84 15.74
CA CYS A 182 3.89 -0.55 15.58
C CYS A 182 4.98 -1.51 16.04
N VAL A 183 6.25 -1.29 15.66
CA VAL A 183 7.40 -2.07 16.12
C VAL A 183 7.55 -2.00 17.66
N ARG A 184 7.32 -0.82 18.23
CA ARG A 184 7.42 -0.60 19.69
C ARG A 184 6.34 -1.34 20.47
N PHE A 185 5.12 -1.42 19.92
CA PHE A 185 3.97 -2.00 20.61
C PHE A 185 3.76 -3.49 20.28
N ALA A 186 4.25 -3.98 19.15
CA ALA A 186 4.10 -5.37 18.71
C ALA A 186 4.51 -6.42 19.75
N PRO A 187 5.63 -6.27 20.53
CA PRO A 187 6.00 -7.28 21.51
C PRO A 187 5.04 -7.38 22.72
N ARG A 188 4.18 -6.36 22.92
CA ARG A 188 3.31 -6.26 24.11
C ARG A 188 1.84 -6.53 23.83
N HIS A 189 1.45 -6.61 22.56
CA HIS A 189 0.05 -6.70 22.17
C HIS A 189 -0.14 -7.75 21.07
N SER A 190 -1.29 -8.42 21.10
CA SER A 190 -1.65 -9.35 20.01
C SER A 190 -1.85 -8.59 18.71
N LEU A 191 -1.61 -9.29 17.61
CA LEU A 191 -1.76 -8.81 16.24
C LEU A 191 -3.16 -8.22 16.00
N GLU A 192 -4.21 -8.89 16.47
CA GLU A 192 -5.58 -8.43 16.33
C GLU A 192 -5.85 -7.12 17.10
N ARG A 193 -5.28 -6.99 18.32
CA ARG A 193 -5.41 -5.74 19.11
C ARG A 193 -4.79 -4.56 18.38
N LEU A 194 -3.63 -4.75 17.76
CA LEU A 194 -2.95 -3.70 17.00
C LEU A 194 -3.73 -3.33 15.73
N ILE A 195 -4.34 -4.30 15.04
CA ILE A 195 -5.22 -4.04 13.91
C ILE A 195 -6.44 -3.24 14.35
N TRP A 196 -7.12 -3.65 15.44
CA TRP A 196 -8.29 -2.95 15.96
C TRP A 196 -7.98 -1.52 16.42
N PHE A 197 -6.84 -1.32 17.08
CA PHE A 197 -6.35 0.01 17.42
C PHE A 197 -6.14 0.87 16.17
N GLY A 198 -5.47 0.32 15.16
CA GLY A 198 -5.27 1.00 13.89
C GLY A 198 -6.59 1.33 13.19
N LEU A 199 -7.55 0.40 13.13
CA LEU A 199 -8.88 0.62 12.53
C LEU A 199 -9.67 1.70 13.27
N ALA A 200 -9.66 1.72 14.59
CA ALA A 200 -10.35 2.74 15.39
C ALA A 200 -9.77 4.13 15.12
N LEU A 201 -8.44 4.26 15.11
CA LEU A 201 -7.76 5.52 14.81
C LEU A 201 -7.97 5.94 13.35
N GLN A 202 -7.97 5.00 12.40
CA GLN A 202 -8.23 5.26 10.98
C GLN A 202 -9.66 5.75 10.74
N LEU A 203 -10.66 5.10 11.36
CA LEU A 203 -12.05 5.53 11.30
C LEU A 203 -12.24 6.91 11.94
N GLY A 204 -11.65 7.15 13.11
CA GLY A 204 -11.70 8.45 13.79
C GLY A 204 -11.07 9.56 12.95
N GLY A 205 -9.88 9.33 12.40
CA GLY A 205 -9.18 10.30 11.55
C GLY A 205 -9.91 10.60 10.24
N SER A 206 -10.44 9.58 9.57
CA SER A 206 -11.20 9.76 8.32
C SER A 206 -12.57 10.39 8.57
N LEU A 207 -13.23 10.08 9.69
CA LEU A 207 -14.46 10.77 10.11
C LEU A 207 -14.21 12.25 10.41
N LEU A 208 -13.13 12.57 11.12
CA LEU A 208 -12.74 13.95 11.40
C LEU A 208 -12.49 14.73 10.11
N ASN A 209 -11.79 14.12 9.15
CA ASN A 209 -11.56 14.70 7.82
C ASN A 209 -12.89 14.96 7.09
N LEU A 210 -13.82 14.02 7.16
CA LEU A 210 -15.17 14.14 6.58
C LEU A 210 -15.96 15.28 7.25
N ILE A 211 -15.98 15.37 8.59
CA ILE A 211 -16.66 16.45 9.33
C ILE A 211 -16.09 17.81 8.92
N TRP A 212 -14.78 17.94 8.82
CA TRP A 212 -14.15 19.20 8.40
C TRP A 212 -14.44 19.57 6.95
N SER A 213 -14.74 18.60 6.09
CA SER A 213 -15.21 18.87 4.73
C SER A 213 -16.57 19.57 4.71
N PHE A 214 -17.47 19.27 5.65
CA PHE A 214 -18.77 19.97 5.78
C PHE A 214 -18.63 21.41 6.31
N THR A 215 -17.63 21.66 7.14
CA THR A 215 -17.37 23.00 7.70
C THR A 215 -16.47 23.85 6.82
N GLY A 216 -15.87 23.28 5.77
CA GLY A 216 -14.92 23.97 4.90
C GLY A 216 -13.52 24.19 5.52
N VAL A 217 -13.28 23.72 6.74
CA VAL A 217 -11.99 23.88 7.43
C VAL A 217 -10.85 23.20 6.66
N ASN A 218 -11.09 22.07 6.02
CA ASN A 218 -10.09 21.37 5.25
C ASN A 218 -9.79 21.94 3.85
N GLN A 219 -10.28 23.12 3.53
CA GLN A 219 -9.78 23.91 2.39
C GLN A 219 -8.38 24.51 2.66
N ALA A 220 -7.92 24.50 3.92
CA ALA A 220 -6.52 24.80 4.21
C ALA A 220 -5.72 23.46 4.22
N PRO A 221 -4.57 23.38 3.49
CA PRO A 221 -3.79 22.15 3.36
C PRO A 221 -3.42 21.51 4.71
N LEU A 222 -3.10 22.31 5.72
CA LEU A 222 -2.73 21.84 7.05
C LEU A 222 -3.78 20.90 7.67
N TRP A 223 -5.05 21.25 7.56
CA TRP A 223 -6.12 20.44 8.17
C TRP A 223 -6.40 19.16 7.36
N LEU A 224 -6.37 19.26 6.02
CA LEU A 224 -6.53 18.11 5.14
C LEU A 224 -5.41 17.09 5.35
N PHE A 225 -4.16 17.53 5.32
CA PHE A 225 -3.01 16.66 5.47
C PHE A 225 -2.73 16.27 6.92
N GLY A 226 -3.09 17.10 7.88
CA GLY A 226 -2.96 16.79 9.31
C GLY A 226 -3.86 15.62 9.73
N THR A 227 -5.12 15.62 9.30
CA THR A 227 -6.00 14.45 9.51
C THR A 227 -5.53 13.23 8.72
N GLN A 228 -5.06 13.44 7.49
CA GLN A 228 -4.53 12.34 6.69
C GLN A 228 -3.27 11.73 7.30
N MET A 229 -2.42 12.52 7.96
CA MET A 229 -1.27 12.02 8.72
C MET A 229 -1.71 11.07 9.85
N ILE A 230 -2.77 11.42 10.59
CA ILE A 230 -3.34 10.53 11.63
C ILE A 230 -3.81 9.22 11.00
N VAL A 231 -4.52 9.30 9.87
CA VAL A 231 -4.97 8.13 9.12
C VAL A 231 -3.79 7.29 8.65
N MET A 232 -2.68 7.90 8.24
CA MET A 232 -1.48 7.16 7.82
C MET A 232 -0.74 6.49 8.99
N ILE A 233 -0.68 7.12 10.17
CA ILE A 233 -0.20 6.46 11.39
C ILE A 233 -1.02 5.20 11.67
N ALA A 234 -2.33 5.33 11.63
CA ALA A 234 -3.27 4.23 11.84
C ALA A 234 -3.10 3.11 10.79
N ASN A 235 -2.95 3.49 9.52
CA ASN A 235 -2.80 2.60 8.39
C ASN A 235 -1.56 1.70 8.52
N ALA A 236 -0.46 2.21 9.09
CA ALA A 236 0.74 1.42 9.37
C ALA A 236 0.45 0.25 10.32
N PHE A 237 -0.34 0.47 11.37
CA PHE A 237 -0.76 -0.60 12.27
C PHE A 237 -1.61 -1.64 11.57
N VAL A 238 -2.57 -1.22 10.76
CA VAL A 238 -3.46 -2.15 10.05
C VAL A 238 -2.68 -2.96 9.02
N MET A 239 -1.91 -2.31 8.15
CA MET A 239 -1.22 -2.98 7.05
C MET A 239 -0.15 -3.96 7.54
N ALA A 240 0.73 -3.54 8.45
CA ALA A 240 1.83 -4.38 8.92
C ALA A 240 1.31 -5.65 9.62
N ASN A 241 0.32 -5.49 10.51
CA ASN A 241 -0.20 -6.61 11.28
C ASN A 241 -1.12 -7.52 10.44
N SER A 242 -1.92 -6.97 9.51
CA SER A 242 -2.72 -7.79 8.60
C SER A 242 -1.85 -8.60 7.65
N ALA A 243 -0.74 -8.02 7.14
CA ALA A 243 0.22 -8.75 6.31
C ALA A 243 0.89 -9.88 7.11
N ALA A 244 1.32 -9.61 8.35
CA ALA A 244 1.90 -10.61 9.23
C ALA A 244 0.89 -11.74 9.52
N GLY A 245 -0.37 -11.39 9.80
CA GLY A 245 -1.45 -12.34 10.01
C GLY A 245 -1.70 -13.23 8.79
N ALA A 246 -1.76 -12.67 7.59
CA ALA A 246 -1.95 -13.42 6.36
C ALA A 246 -0.79 -14.41 6.09
N ILE A 247 0.45 -13.98 6.29
CA ILE A 247 1.65 -14.82 6.06
C ILE A 247 1.73 -15.94 7.09
N SER A 248 1.34 -15.68 8.36
CA SER A 248 1.42 -16.67 9.44
C SER A 248 0.45 -17.86 9.29
N ILE A 249 -0.58 -17.74 8.44
CA ILE A 249 -1.55 -18.82 8.20
C ILE A 249 -0.87 -20.05 7.57
N ARG A 250 0.04 -19.82 6.60
CA ARG A 250 0.83 -20.85 5.94
C ARG A 250 2.24 -20.33 5.64
N PRO A 251 3.18 -20.49 6.57
CA PRO A 251 4.56 -20.02 6.41
C PRO A 251 5.27 -20.63 5.20
N GLU A 252 4.91 -21.86 4.83
CA GLU A 252 5.45 -22.56 3.65
C GLU A 252 5.04 -21.91 2.33
N ALA A 253 3.90 -21.20 2.30
CA ALA A 253 3.38 -20.47 1.14
C ALA A 253 3.53 -18.94 1.27
N ALA A 254 4.43 -18.44 2.13
CA ALA A 254 4.62 -17.02 2.40
C ALA A 254 4.90 -16.17 1.13
N GLY A 255 5.65 -16.73 0.18
CA GLY A 255 5.92 -16.08 -1.11
C GLY A 255 4.65 -15.91 -1.95
N THR A 256 3.81 -16.94 -2.04
CA THR A 256 2.51 -16.89 -2.74
C THR A 256 1.56 -15.92 -2.06
N ALA A 257 1.51 -15.93 -0.71
CA ALA A 257 0.69 -15.00 0.08
C ALA A 257 1.09 -13.54 -0.16
N SER A 258 2.39 -13.23 -0.07
CA SER A 258 2.92 -11.89 -0.29
C SER A 258 2.70 -11.40 -1.74
N GLY A 259 2.87 -12.31 -2.72
CA GLY A 259 2.60 -12.01 -4.13
C GLY A 259 1.13 -11.68 -4.39
N ALA A 260 0.21 -12.47 -3.83
CA ALA A 260 -1.23 -12.22 -3.94
C ALA A 260 -1.65 -10.88 -3.29
N MET A 261 -1.11 -10.58 -2.09
CA MET A 261 -1.32 -9.29 -1.42
C MET A 261 -0.84 -8.13 -2.28
N GLY A 262 0.38 -8.18 -2.78
CA GLY A 262 0.96 -7.12 -3.62
C GLY A 262 0.20 -6.92 -4.92
N PHE A 263 -0.18 -8.00 -5.60
CA PHE A 263 -0.97 -7.95 -6.83
C PHE A 263 -2.33 -7.27 -6.63
N LEU A 264 -3.08 -7.70 -5.62
CA LEU A 264 -4.39 -7.11 -5.33
C LEU A 264 -4.27 -5.67 -4.85
N GLN A 265 -3.29 -5.36 -4.02
CA GLN A 265 -3.01 -4.01 -3.55
C GLN A 265 -2.75 -3.04 -4.71
N GLN A 266 -1.87 -3.40 -5.64
CA GLN A 266 -1.53 -2.55 -6.78
C GLN A 266 -2.64 -2.51 -7.83
N GLY A 267 -3.26 -3.66 -8.15
CA GLY A 267 -4.33 -3.75 -9.14
C GLY A 267 -5.58 -2.95 -8.73
N ILE A 268 -6.07 -3.16 -7.51
CA ILE A 268 -7.20 -2.38 -6.97
C ILE A 268 -6.78 -0.94 -6.72
N GLY A 269 -5.55 -0.71 -6.22
CA GLY A 269 -5.00 0.60 -5.94
C GLY A 269 -4.98 1.52 -7.15
N SER A 270 -4.62 1.01 -8.33
CA SER A 270 -4.63 1.81 -9.56
C SER A 270 -6.05 2.25 -9.96
N LEU A 271 -7.05 1.37 -9.79
CA LEU A 271 -8.45 1.71 -10.06
C LEU A 271 -8.98 2.74 -9.04
N ILE A 272 -8.67 2.55 -7.77
CA ILE A 272 -9.07 3.46 -6.69
C ILE A 272 -8.36 4.81 -6.82
N SER A 273 -7.10 4.85 -7.24
CA SER A 273 -6.39 6.10 -7.52
C SER A 273 -7.06 6.87 -8.67
N GLN A 274 -7.45 6.18 -9.74
CA GLN A 274 -8.18 6.80 -10.84
C GLN A 274 -9.56 7.31 -10.40
N PHE A 275 -10.25 6.56 -9.54
CA PHE A 275 -11.51 7.01 -8.95
C PHE A 275 -11.32 8.24 -8.04
N GLY A 276 -10.26 8.26 -7.23
CA GLY A 276 -9.88 9.43 -6.43
C GLY A 276 -9.60 10.66 -7.30
N ALA A 277 -8.87 10.49 -8.40
CA ALA A 277 -8.61 11.55 -9.37
C ALA A 277 -9.91 12.08 -10.02
N TYR A 278 -10.84 11.18 -10.36
CA TYR A 278 -12.16 11.55 -10.86
C TYR A 278 -12.94 12.39 -9.84
N LEU A 279 -13.00 11.95 -8.59
CA LEU A 279 -13.69 12.68 -7.52
C LEU A 279 -13.06 14.06 -7.27
N GLY A 280 -11.73 14.16 -7.22
CA GLY A 280 -11.02 15.43 -7.03
C GLY A 280 -11.17 16.39 -8.22
N GLY A 281 -11.14 15.86 -9.44
CA GLY A 281 -11.17 16.65 -10.67
C GLY A 281 -12.57 17.15 -11.06
N HIS A 282 -13.65 16.48 -10.62
CA HIS A 282 -15.04 16.85 -10.96
C HIS A 282 -15.78 17.52 -9.80
N SER A 283 -15.11 17.81 -8.70
CA SER A 283 -15.68 18.43 -7.52
C SER A 283 -15.11 19.81 -7.26
N THR A 284 -15.92 20.67 -6.69
CA THR A 284 -15.50 22.01 -6.19
C THR A 284 -15.16 21.99 -4.70
N THR A 285 -15.38 20.85 -4.02
CA THR A 285 -15.16 20.67 -2.59
C THR A 285 -14.39 19.40 -2.30
N THR A 286 -13.81 19.31 -1.12
CA THR A 286 -13.09 18.12 -0.63
C THR A 286 -14.03 16.97 -0.26
N LEU A 287 -15.34 17.21 -0.12
CA LEU A 287 -16.34 16.28 0.41
C LEU A 287 -16.40 14.92 -0.33
N PRO A 288 -16.39 14.82 -1.69
CA PRO A 288 -16.46 13.53 -2.35
C PRO A 288 -15.25 12.64 -2.08
N LEU A 289 -14.05 13.22 -2.04
CA LEU A 289 -12.84 12.45 -1.74
C LEU A 289 -12.83 11.98 -0.28
N THR A 290 -13.16 12.86 0.68
CA THR A 290 -13.16 12.52 2.11
C THR A 290 -14.26 11.51 2.46
N SER A 291 -15.42 11.57 1.81
CA SER A 291 -16.46 10.55 1.94
C SER A 291 -16.03 9.19 1.42
N ALA A 292 -15.29 9.16 0.29
CA ALA A 292 -14.72 7.92 -0.23
C ALA A 292 -13.67 7.33 0.72
N LEU A 293 -12.78 8.16 1.29
CA LEU A 293 -11.79 7.71 2.29
C LEU A 293 -12.46 7.13 3.54
N PHE A 294 -13.53 7.75 4.02
CA PHE A 294 -14.31 7.25 5.15
C PHE A 294 -15.01 5.93 4.81
N ALA A 295 -15.62 5.82 3.63
CA ALA A 295 -16.24 4.58 3.16
C ALA A 295 -15.24 3.43 3.05
N ILE A 296 -14.02 3.68 2.53
CA ILE A 296 -12.94 2.69 2.50
C ILE A 296 -12.54 2.26 3.92
N SER A 297 -12.48 3.20 4.87
CA SER A 297 -12.17 2.90 6.27
C SER A 297 -13.22 2.00 6.91
N ILE A 298 -14.52 2.25 6.63
CA ILE A 298 -15.63 1.38 7.06
C ILE A 298 -15.49 -0.01 6.42
N ALA A 299 -15.26 -0.08 5.11
CA ALA A 299 -15.09 -1.36 4.41
C ALA A 299 -13.94 -2.18 5.01
N CYS A 300 -12.82 -1.53 5.35
CA CYS A 300 -11.68 -2.16 6.02
C CYS A 300 -12.08 -2.73 7.40
N ALA A 301 -12.82 -1.98 8.21
CA ALA A 301 -13.31 -2.45 9.51
C ALA A 301 -14.29 -3.63 9.36
N CYS A 302 -15.18 -3.58 8.36
CA CYS A 302 -16.11 -4.67 8.05
C CYS A 302 -15.36 -5.96 7.70
N THR A 303 -14.24 -5.91 6.95
CA THR A 303 -13.47 -7.11 6.65
C THR A 303 -12.93 -7.78 7.90
N MET A 304 -12.49 -6.98 8.90
CA MET A 304 -12.00 -7.52 10.17
C MET A 304 -13.13 -8.12 11.01
N ILE A 305 -14.33 -7.53 10.99
CA ILE A 305 -15.47 -8.01 11.78
C ILE A 305 -16.05 -9.31 11.21
N PHE A 306 -16.27 -9.36 9.88
CA PHE A 306 -17.07 -10.41 9.26
C PHE A 306 -16.24 -11.54 8.67
N VAL A 307 -15.00 -11.26 8.25
CA VAL A 307 -14.20 -12.23 7.51
C VAL A 307 -13.09 -12.83 8.35
N VAL A 308 -12.45 -12.05 9.23
CA VAL A 308 -11.46 -12.60 10.16
C VAL A 308 -12.19 -13.34 11.28
N PRO A 309 -12.04 -14.67 11.38
CA PRO A 309 -12.67 -15.41 12.48
C PRO A 309 -12.08 -14.90 13.79
N ARG A 310 -12.94 -14.60 14.74
CA ARG A 310 -12.50 -14.36 16.12
C ARG A 310 -11.77 -15.61 16.57
N ARG A 311 -10.46 -15.53 16.67
CA ARG A 311 -9.64 -16.60 17.20
C ARG A 311 -10.00 -16.67 18.67
N ASN A 312 -10.94 -17.60 19.00
CA ASN A 312 -11.22 -17.91 20.40
C ASN A 312 -9.90 -18.27 21.05
N VAL A 313 -9.77 -17.94 22.32
CA VAL A 313 -8.66 -18.16 23.26
C VAL A 313 -8.20 -19.64 23.35
N VAL A 314 -8.80 -20.54 22.60
CA VAL A 314 -8.58 -21.99 22.57
C VAL A 314 -7.12 -22.39 22.29
N VAL A 315 -6.38 -21.64 21.46
CA VAL A 315 -4.98 -21.99 21.17
C VAL A 315 -4.05 -21.66 22.35
N SER A 316 -4.42 -20.71 23.22
CA SER A 316 -3.65 -20.45 24.45
C SER A 316 -3.91 -21.50 25.53
N GLU A 317 -5.10 -22.05 25.59
CA GLU A 317 -5.45 -23.12 26.54
C GLU A 317 -4.82 -24.47 26.14
N GLU A 318 -4.81 -24.80 24.83
CA GLU A 318 -4.12 -26.01 24.36
C GLU A 318 -2.60 -25.93 24.53
N LEU A 319 -1.99 -24.76 24.30
CA LEU A 319 -0.54 -24.57 24.53
C LEU A 319 -0.20 -24.54 26.01
N ILE A 320 -1.07 -24.02 26.87
CA ILE A 320 -0.89 -24.04 28.32
C ILE A 320 -1.07 -25.47 28.83
N ALA A 321 -2.08 -26.20 28.36
CA ALA A 321 -2.29 -27.60 28.70
C ALA A 321 -1.14 -28.51 28.24
N GLN A 322 -0.59 -28.28 27.03
CA GLN A 322 0.61 -29.00 26.56
C GLN A 322 1.86 -28.66 27.38
N ALA A 323 2.05 -27.40 27.76
CA ALA A 323 3.17 -27.00 28.61
C ALA A 323 3.06 -27.59 30.03
N GLU A 324 1.86 -27.70 30.58
CA GLU A 324 1.61 -28.35 31.89
C GLU A 324 1.78 -29.88 31.81
N GLU A 325 1.41 -30.53 30.70
CA GLU A 325 1.67 -31.96 30.46
C GLU A 325 3.18 -32.25 30.31
N ASP A 326 3.91 -31.39 29.60
CA ASP A 326 5.37 -31.50 29.44
C ASP A 326 6.13 -31.29 30.78
N GLU A 327 5.68 -30.39 31.66
CA GLU A 327 6.22 -30.21 33.00
C GLU A 327 5.93 -31.41 33.91
N GLN A 328 4.75 -31.99 33.81
CA GLN A 328 4.39 -33.19 34.61
C GLN A 328 5.11 -34.46 34.14
N GLY A 329 5.46 -34.52 32.85
CA GLY A 329 6.21 -35.65 32.28
C GLY A 329 7.73 -35.59 32.59
N MET A 330 8.24 -34.47 33.09
CA MET A 330 9.64 -34.30 33.47
C MET A 330 9.92 -34.48 35.01
N MET A 331 8.88 -34.65 35.81
CA MET A 331 8.99 -35.01 37.24
C MET A 331 8.78 -36.50 37.46
#